data_4a7bdfa49de5fc1e9e420ed44f5fd51b
#
_entry.id   4a7bdfa49de5fc1e9e420ed44f5fd51b
#
_cell.length_a   1.000
_cell.length_b   1.000
_cell.length_c   1.000
_cell.angle_alpha   90.00
_cell.angle_beta   90.00
_cell.angle_gamma   90.00
#
_symmetry.space_group_name_H-M   'P 1'
#
loop_
_entity.id
_entity.type
_entity.pdbx_description
1 polymer ?
#
loop_
_entity_poly.entity_id
_entity_poly.type
_entity_poly.pdbx_seq_one_letter_code
_entity_poly.pdbx_strand_id
1 'polypeptide(L)'
;WIDRAFSVAGAGIVVTGTALSGQVAVGDTLMLGPLGKSVRVRGLHAQNQEAETAMAGQRVALNISAERLALEQIHRGQWLCAEWLSAPTQRIDIDLRLLPGEPRAFEHFQPVHVHLGTQDVTGRVALLEGPSLAPGARMFAQLLLNAPVQAVKGDPLILRDQSAQRTLGGGRVLDPFAPDRQRRSPERLAQLHALATHNE
;
A
#
# COMPACT_ATOMS: atom_id res chain seq x y z
N TRP A 1 -3.93 6.99 -2.22
CA TRP A 1 -4.80 6.12 -1.42
C TRP A 1 -6.09 6.84 -1.06
N ILE A 2 -7.23 6.15 -1.19
CA ILE A 2 -8.55 6.66 -0.78
C ILE A 2 -8.70 6.46 0.73
N ASP A 3 -9.02 7.53 1.44
CA ASP A 3 -9.37 7.46 2.86
C ASP A 3 -10.85 7.65 3.13
N ARG A 4 -11.57 8.35 2.24
CA ARG A 4 -13.03 8.52 2.30
C ARG A 4 -13.62 8.59 0.90
N ALA A 5 -14.86 8.12 0.76
CA ALA A 5 -15.70 8.32 -0.41
C ALA A 5 -17.10 8.77 0.05
N PHE A 6 -17.70 9.71 -0.66
CA PHE A 6 -19.04 10.22 -0.37
C PHE A 6 -19.67 10.83 -1.62
N SER A 7 -20.97 11.00 -1.60
CA SER A 7 -21.70 11.66 -2.68
C SER A 7 -21.96 13.13 -2.32
N VAL A 8 -21.78 14.00 -3.31
CA VAL A 8 -22.07 15.43 -3.21
C VAL A 8 -23.19 15.79 -4.19
N ALA A 9 -24.23 16.44 -3.70
CA ALA A 9 -25.35 16.87 -4.56
C ALA A 9 -24.83 17.75 -5.71
N GLY A 10 -25.21 17.40 -6.95
CA GLY A 10 -24.76 18.08 -8.16
C GLY A 10 -23.36 17.72 -8.67
N ALA A 11 -22.47 17.21 -7.83
CA ALA A 11 -21.13 16.81 -8.25
C ALA A 11 -20.99 15.28 -8.45
N GLY A 12 -21.73 14.46 -7.69
CA GLY A 12 -21.63 13.02 -7.77
C GLY A 12 -20.63 12.44 -6.75
N ILE A 13 -19.86 11.43 -7.14
CA ILE A 13 -18.96 10.73 -6.23
C ILE A 13 -17.66 11.53 -6.06
N VAL A 14 -17.33 11.79 -4.80
CA VAL A 14 -16.06 12.44 -4.40
C VAL A 14 -15.27 11.48 -3.52
N VAL A 15 -13.98 11.33 -3.82
CA VAL A 15 -13.03 10.59 -3.00
C VAL A 15 -11.96 11.52 -2.47
N THR A 16 -11.50 11.28 -1.24
CA THR A 16 -10.42 12.07 -0.63
C THR A 16 -9.22 11.19 -0.30
N GLY A 17 -8.05 11.80 -0.34
CA GLY A 17 -6.78 11.14 -0.05
C GLY A 17 -5.61 12.09 -0.10
N THR A 18 -4.40 11.52 -0.10
CA THR A 18 -3.16 12.27 -0.32
C THR A 18 -2.53 11.79 -1.62
N ALA A 19 -2.15 12.72 -2.49
CA ALA A 19 -1.34 12.41 -3.66
C ALA A 19 0.07 12.00 -3.19
N LEU A 20 0.48 10.76 -3.48
CA LEU A 20 1.76 10.22 -3.00
C LEU A 20 2.91 10.52 -3.96
N SER A 21 2.63 10.52 -5.26
CA SER A 21 3.64 10.77 -6.29
C SER A 21 3.01 11.38 -7.53
N GLY A 22 3.82 12.06 -8.32
CA GLY A 22 3.40 12.65 -9.59
C GLY A 22 2.42 13.81 -9.45
N GLN A 23 1.52 13.88 -10.41
CA GLN A 23 0.52 14.93 -10.54
C GLN A 23 -0.79 14.31 -11.02
N VAL A 24 -1.92 14.90 -10.63
CA VAL A 24 -3.25 14.60 -11.15
C VAL A 24 -3.91 15.90 -11.61
N ALA A 25 -4.65 15.85 -12.72
CA ALA A 25 -5.36 16.99 -13.30
C ALA A 25 -6.83 16.66 -13.55
N VAL A 26 -7.65 17.72 -13.62
CA VAL A 26 -9.02 17.61 -14.11
C VAL A 26 -9.00 17.11 -15.56
N GLY A 27 -9.81 16.11 -15.87
CA GLY A 27 -9.84 15.44 -17.17
C GLY A 27 -8.98 14.19 -17.25
N ASP A 28 -8.09 13.92 -16.28
CA ASP A 28 -7.31 12.69 -16.25
C ASP A 28 -8.21 11.46 -16.12
N THR A 29 -7.68 10.38 -16.66
CA THR A 29 -8.25 9.04 -16.50
C THR A 29 -7.34 8.23 -15.61
N LEU A 30 -7.88 7.73 -14.50
CA LEU A 30 -7.16 6.95 -13.49
C LEU A 30 -7.77 5.56 -13.36
N MET A 31 -6.97 4.63 -12.89
CA MET A 31 -7.43 3.29 -12.52
C MET A 31 -7.83 3.26 -11.04
N LEU A 32 -9.06 2.86 -10.76
CA LEU A 32 -9.56 2.60 -9.41
C LEU A 32 -9.29 1.13 -9.06
N GLY A 33 -8.28 0.91 -8.25
CA GLY A 33 -7.90 -0.43 -7.80
C GLY A 33 -8.42 -0.74 -6.39
N PRO A 34 -8.65 -2.02 -6.09
CA PRO A 34 -8.44 -3.20 -6.93
C PRO A 34 -9.59 -3.53 -7.90
N LEU A 35 -10.60 -2.67 -8.03
CA LEU A 35 -11.78 -2.90 -8.88
C LEU A 35 -11.45 -3.01 -10.38
N GLY A 36 -10.28 -2.49 -10.78
CA GLY A 36 -9.89 -2.46 -12.19
C GLY A 36 -10.78 -1.56 -13.06
N LYS A 37 -11.44 -0.55 -12.46
CA LYS A 37 -12.28 0.40 -13.17
C LYS A 37 -11.53 1.66 -13.55
N SER A 38 -11.60 2.03 -14.81
CA SER A 38 -11.16 3.33 -15.29
C SER A 38 -12.16 4.40 -14.85
N VAL A 39 -11.68 5.45 -14.20
CA VAL A 39 -12.48 6.59 -13.73
C VAL A 39 -11.92 7.90 -14.28
N ARG A 40 -12.78 8.83 -14.62
CA ARG A 40 -12.41 10.17 -15.07
C ARG A 40 -12.51 11.18 -13.93
N VAL A 41 -11.48 11.99 -13.76
CA VAL A 41 -11.49 13.14 -12.85
C VAL A 41 -12.32 14.27 -13.47
N ARG A 42 -13.40 14.67 -12.80
CA ARG A 42 -14.34 15.71 -13.25
C ARG A 42 -14.08 17.05 -12.58
N GLY A 43 -13.51 17.04 -11.41
CA GLY A 43 -13.14 18.21 -10.64
C GLY A 43 -12.16 17.82 -9.53
N LEU A 44 -11.41 18.78 -9.06
CA LEU A 44 -10.34 18.59 -8.11
C LEU A 44 -10.29 19.74 -7.10
N HIS A 45 -10.11 19.40 -5.83
CA HIS A 45 -9.74 20.33 -4.79
C HIS A 45 -8.40 19.89 -4.22
N ALA A 46 -7.46 20.82 -4.13
CA ALA A 46 -6.17 20.63 -3.45
C ALA A 46 -6.13 21.53 -2.22
N GLN A 47 -5.84 20.95 -1.02
CA GLN A 47 -5.76 21.68 0.24
C GLN A 47 -7.01 22.56 0.52
N ASN A 48 -8.19 22.02 0.26
CA ASN A 48 -9.51 22.65 0.41
C ASN A 48 -9.80 23.83 -0.55
N GLN A 49 -9.03 23.99 -1.61
CA GLN A 49 -9.29 24.98 -2.66
C GLN A 49 -9.52 24.28 -3.99
N GLU A 50 -10.46 24.81 -4.80
CA GLU A 50 -10.65 24.35 -6.16
C GLU A 50 -9.38 24.55 -6.97
N ALA A 51 -8.99 23.54 -7.75
CA ALA A 51 -7.76 23.55 -8.53
C ALA A 51 -7.91 22.68 -9.80
N GLU A 52 -7.16 23.02 -10.83
CA GLU A 52 -7.08 22.23 -12.07
C GLU A 52 -6.11 21.07 -11.94
N THR A 53 -5.11 21.19 -11.06
CA THR A 53 -4.08 20.19 -10.85
C THR A 53 -3.73 20.04 -9.37
N ALA A 54 -3.23 18.86 -8.98
CA ALA A 54 -2.64 18.61 -7.68
C ALA A 54 -1.38 17.77 -7.80
N MET A 55 -0.41 18.02 -6.91
CA MET A 55 0.91 17.39 -6.91
C MET A 55 1.09 16.49 -5.70
N ALA A 56 2.13 15.66 -5.77
CA ALA A 56 2.59 14.84 -4.66
C ALA A 56 2.71 15.64 -3.35
N GLY A 57 2.29 15.04 -2.23
CA GLY A 57 2.28 15.65 -0.90
C GLY A 57 0.99 16.43 -0.56
N GLN A 58 0.16 16.76 -1.54
CA GLN A 58 -1.07 17.51 -1.30
C GLN A 58 -2.24 16.60 -0.87
N ARG A 59 -3.04 17.12 0.05
CA ARG A 59 -4.36 16.59 0.35
C ARG A 59 -5.31 16.93 -0.78
N VAL A 60 -6.01 15.91 -1.33
CA VAL A 60 -6.86 16.08 -2.50
C VAL A 60 -8.26 15.54 -2.26
N ALA A 61 -9.24 16.19 -2.88
CA ALA A 61 -10.57 15.66 -3.10
C ALA A 61 -10.82 15.61 -4.62
N LEU A 62 -11.11 14.43 -5.15
CA LEU A 62 -11.35 14.20 -6.56
C LEU A 62 -12.82 13.85 -6.78
N ASN A 63 -13.51 14.64 -7.59
CA ASN A 63 -14.78 14.23 -8.15
C ASN A 63 -14.49 13.25 -9.29
N ILE A 64 -14.99 12.03 -9.17
CA ILE A 64 -14.72 10.96 -10.13
C ILE A 64 -16.01 10.43 -10.74
N SER A 65 -15.93 10.01 -11.99
CA SER A 65 -17.02 9.36 -12.69
C SER A 65 -16.54 8.16 -13.50
N ALA A 66 -17.36 7.12 -13.56
CA ALA A 66 -17.21 5.99 -14.46
C ALA A 66 -18.58 5.38 -14.74
N GLU A 67 -18.67 4.60 -15.81
CA GLU A 67 -19.88 3.87 -16.13
C GLU A 67 -20.21 2.87 -15.02
N ARG A 68 -21.46 2.89 -14.53
CA ARG A 68 -21.97 1.98 -13.48
C ARG A 68 -21.09 1.94 -12.22
N LEU A 69 -20.47 3.07 -11.86
CA LEU A 69 -19.76 3.20 -10.60
C LEU A 69 -20.75 3.63 -9.51
N ALA A 70 -20.92 2.82 -8.48
CA ALA A 70 -21.72 3.13 -7.30
C ALA A 70 -20.82 3.45 -6.10
N LEU A 71 -21.29 4.34 -5.21
CA LEU A 71 -20.54 4.78 -4.04
C LEU A 71 -20.17 3.59 -3.12
N GLU A 72 -21.06 2.62 -2.99
CA GLU A 72 -20.91 1.43 -2.16
C GLU A 72 -19.74 0.50 -2.61
N GLN A 73 -19.24 0.71 -3.83
CA GLN A 73 -18.09 -0.02 -4.35
C GLN A 73 -16.77 0.62 -3.94
N ILE A 74 -16.80 1.85 -3.39
CA ILE A 74 -15.60 2.60 -3.05
C ILE A 74 -15.39 2.62 -1.55
N HIS A 75 -14.26 2.06 -1.12
CA HIS A 75 -13.92 1.91 0.29
C HIS A 75 -12.56 2.50 0.61
N ARG A 76 -12.38 2.83 1.88
CA ARG A 76 -11.04 3.17 2.40
C ARG A 76 -10.05 2.04 2.10
N GLY A 77 -8.83 2.40 1.71
CA GLY A 77 -7.78 1.46 1.36
C GLY A 77 -7.68 1.14 -0.13
N GLN A 78 -8.70 1.49 -0.92
CA GLN A 78 -8.56 1.49 -2.37
C GLN A 78 -7.65 2.63 -2.84
N TRP A 79 -7.25 2.61 -4.10
CA TRP A 79 -6.32 3.59 -4.67
C TRP A 79 -6.76 4.08 -6.04
N LEU A 80 -6.28 5.26 -6.38
CA LEU A 80 -6.31 5.79 -7.73
C LEU A 80 -4.88 5.96 -8.22
N CYS A 81 -4.58 5.45 -9.40
CA CYS A 81 -3.26 5.57 -10.00
C CYS A 81 -3.35 5.61 -11.53
N ALA A 82 -2.24 5.95 -12.19
CA ALA A 82 -2.12 5.77 -13.62
C ALA A 82 -2.29 4.29 -14.00
N GLU A 83 -2.85 4.00 -15.16
CA GLU A 83 -3.14 2.64 -15.61
C GLU A 83 -1.91 1.72 -15.58
N TRP A 84 -0.77 2.22 -16.06
CA TRP A 84 0.48 1.48 -16.10
C TRP A 84 1.04 1.11 -14.71
N LEU A 85 0.60 1.81 -13.65
CA LEU A 85 0.99 1.54 -12.27
C LEU A 85 0.00 0.60 -11.57
N SER A 86 -1.15 0.31 -12.16
CA SER A 86 -2.19 -0.52 -11.56
C SER A 86 -1.83 -2.00 -11.65
N ALA A 87 -1.03 -2.46 -10.72
CA ALA A 87 -0.56 -3.83 -10.62
C ALA A 87 -0.74 -4.36 -9.19
N PRO A 88 -1.97 -4.75 -8.81
CA PRO A 88 -2.23 -5.27 -7.47
C PRO A 88 -1.50 -6.59 -7.23
N THR A 89 -0.99 -6.75 -6.02
CA THR A 89 -0.23 -7.93 -5.59
C THR A 89 -0.68 -8.45 -4.23
N GLN A 90 -0.45 -9.74 -3.98
CA GLN A 90 -0.63 -10.39 -2.68
C GLN A 90 0.69 -10.89 -2.09
N ARG A 91 1.83 -10.61 -2.77
CA ARG A 91 3.16 -10.99 -2.29
C ARG A 91 4.11 -9.81 -2.41
N ILE A 92 4.73 -9.46 -1.31
CA ILE A 92 5.64 -8.31 -1.23
C ILE A 92 6.86 -8.73 -0.43
N ASP A 93 8.07 -8.52 -0.96
CA ASP A 93 9.29 -8.61 -0.16
C ASP A 93 9.59 -7.27 0.49
N ILE A 94 9.95 -7.32 1.76
CA ILE A 94 10.16 -6.15 2.62
C ILE A 94 11.48 -6.25 3.40
N ASP A 95 12.02 -5.10 3.76
CA ASP A 95 12.99 -4.97 4.82
C ASP A 95 12.23 -4.74 6.13
N LEU A 96 12.13 -5.78 6.95
CA LEU A 96 11.37 -5.78 8.20
C LEU A 96 12.26 -5.42 9.39
N ARG A 97 11.78 -4.51 10.23
CA ARG A 97 12.35 -4.24 11.56
C ARG A 97 11.31 -4.49 12.64
N LEU A 98 11.65 -5.34 13.61
CA LEU A 98 10.84 -5.54 14.81
C LEU A 98 11.11 -4.42 15.82
N LEU A 99 10.08 -3.96 16.55
CA LEU A 99 10.26 -2.94 17.58
C LEU A 99 11.13 -3.48 18.74
N PRO A 100 12.05 -2.67 19.28
CA PRO A 100 12.91 -3.11 20.41
C PRO A 100 12.12 -3.45 21.67
N GLY A 101 10.95 -2.84 21.86
CA GLY A 101 10.08 -3.08 23.01
C GLY A 101 9.20 -4.32 22.93
N GLU A 102 9.32 -5.13 21.86
CA GLU A 102 8.56 -6.36 21.76
C GLU A 102 9.04 -7.38 22.81
N PRO A 103 8.10 -8.03 23.54
CA PRO A 103 8.46 -8.96 24.60
C PRO A 103 8.96 -10.30 24.09
N ARG A 104 8.74 -10.62 22.82
CA ARG A 104 9.08 -11.92 22.21
C ARG A 104 9.61 -11.72 20.80
N ALA A 105 10.43 -12.68 20.36
CA ALA A 105 10.82 -12.78 18.97
C ALA A 105 9.59 -12.97 18.05
N PHE A 106 9.69 -12.47 16.83
CA PHE A 106 8.70 -12.67 15.79
C PHE A 106 8.96 -13.99 15.08
N GLU A 107 7.94 -14.83 14.98
CA GLU A 107 8.07 -16.17 14.43
C GLU A 107 7.75 -16.24 12.94
N HIS A 108 8.35 -17.21 12.25
CA HIS A 108 8.08 -17.47 10.84
C HIS A 108 6.61 -17.86 10.62
N PHE A 109 5.96 -17.28 9.60
CA PHE A 109 4.52 -17.40 9.29
C PHE A 109 3.55 -16.85 10.34
N GLN A 110 4.04 -16.02 11.25
CA GLN A 110 3.17 -15.34 12.20
C GLN A 110 2.11 -14.51 11.47
N PRO A 111 0.81 -14.61 11.88
CA PRO A 111 -0.26 -13.80 11.33
C PRO A 111 -0.18 -12.35 11.80
N VAL A 112 -0.47 -11.42 10.90
CA VAL A 112 -0.38 -9.97 11.15
C VAL A 112 -1.49 -9.21 10.42
N HIS A 113 -1.76 -7.99 10.90
CA HIS A 113 -2.33 -6.91 10.10
C HIS A 113 -1.20 -6.11 9.47
N VAL A 114 -1.32 -5.84 8.19
CA VAL A 114 -0.39 -5.02 7.40
C VAL A 114 -1.09 -3.73 7.04
N HIS A 115 -0.57 -2.62 7.54
CA HIS A 115 -1.02 -1.28 7.17
C HIS A 115 -0.08 -0.71 6.11
N LEU A 116 -0.60 -0.51 4.91
CA LEU A 116 0.10 0.06 3.77
C LEU A 116 -0.74 1.20 3.18
N GLY A 117 -0.25 2.43 3.24
CA GLY A 117 -1.07 3.60 2.94
C GLY A 117 -2.29 3.68 3.86
N THR A 118 -3.50 3.66 3.30
CA THR A 118 -4.76 3.63 4.06
C THR A 118 -5.37 2.23 4.13
N GLN A 119 -4.71 1.22 3.56
CA GLN A 119 -5.13 -0.18 3.62
C GLN A 119 -4.79 -0.81 4.97
N ASP A 120 -5.68 -1.69 5.43
CA ASP A 120 -5.46 -2.66 6.48
C ASP A 120 -5.81 -4.03 5.92
N VAL A 121 -4.82 -4.87 5.72
CA VAL A 121 -4.98 -6.20 5.16
C VAL A 121 -4.31 -7.24 6.05
N THR A 122 -4.99 -8.35 6.27
CA THR A 122 -4.40 -9.47 7.02
C THR A 122 -3.47 -10.29 6.14
N GLY A 123 -2.49 -10.93 6.76
CA GLY A 123 -1.55 -11.79 6.06
C GLY A 123 -0.64 -12.55 7.00
N ARG A 124 0.38 -13.15 6.43
CA ARG A 124 1.45 -13.86 7.17
C ARG A 124 2.81 -13.36 6.71
N VAL A 125 3.76 -13.41 7.62
CA VAL A 125 5.14 -12.97 7.37
C VAL A 125 6.06 -14.19 7.27
N ALA A 126 6.57 -14.45 6.08
CA ALA A 126 7.60 -15.44 5.86
C ALA A 126 8.98 -14.81 6.04
N LEU A 127 9.65 -15.07 7.15
CA LEU A 127 11.04 -14.64 7.37
C LEU A 127 11.96 -15.34 6.38
N LEU A 128 12.90 -14.64 5.74
CA LEU A 128 13.70 -15.17 4.65
C LEU A 128 15.08 -15.70 5.12
N GLU A 129 15.62 -15.14 6.19
CA GLU A 129 17.01 -15.43 6.63
C GLU A 129 17.09 -16.24 7.93
N GLY A 130 15.95 -16.59 8.53
CA GLY A 130 15.95 -17.37 9.78
C GLY A 130 14.55 -17.82 10.19
N PRO A 131 14.43 -18.60 11.28
CA PRO A 131 13.15 -19.05 11.81
C PRO A 131 12.44 -18.00 12.66
N SER A 132 13.18 -17.06 13.24
CA SER A 132 12.64 -16.00 14.09
C SER A 132 13.44 -14.70 13.96
N LEU A 133 12.84 -13.58 14.32
CA LEU A 133 13.45 -12.25 14.33
C LEU A 133 13.42 -11.68 15.76
N ALA A 134 14.58 -11.40 16.33
CA ALA A 134 14.69 -10.86 17.68
C ALA A 134 14.16 -9.41 17.77
N PRO A 135 13.67 -8.96 18.95
CA PRO A 135 13.30 -7.56 19.17
C PRO A 135 14.44 -6.60 18.82
N GLY A 136 14.09 -5.53 18.09
CA GLY A 136 15.04 -4.52 17.61
C GLY A 136 15.83 -4.91 16.35
N ALA A 137 15.82 -6.18 15.95
CA ALA A 137 16.55 -6.66 14.78
C ALA A 137 15.82 -6.33 13.46
N ARG A 138 16.56 -6.48 12.36
CA ARG A 138 16.08 -6.36 10.97
C ARG A 138 16.31 -7.66 10.22
N MET A 139 15.43 -7.97 9.27
CA MET A 139 15.53 -9.16 8.43
C MET A 139 14.67 -8.97 7.18
N PHE A 140 15.07 -9.53 6.06
CA PHE A 140 14.20 -9.62 4.90
C PHE A 140 13.05 -10.60 5.16
N ALA A 141 11.86 -10.19 4.74
CA ALA A 141 10.66 -10.99 4.90
C ALA A 141 9.77 -10.86 3.68
N GLN A 142 8.98 -11.89 3.41
CA GLN A 142 7.92 -11.85 2.41
C GLN A 142 6.56 -11.81 3.09
N LEU A 143 5.75 -10.82 2.75
CA LEU A 143 4.35 -10.76 3.13
C LEU A 143 3.51 -11.60 2.18
N LEU A 144 2.67 -12.46 2.75
CA LEU A 144 1.65 -13.22 2.04
C LEU A 144 0.29 -12.68 2.48
N LEU A 145 -0.34 -11.88 1.62
CA LEU A 145 -1.53 -11.11 1.95
C LEU A 145 -2.80 -11.86 1.56
N ASN A 146 -3.85 -11.71 2.36
CA ASN A 146 -5.15 -12.34 2.10
C ASN A 146 -5.98 -11.58 1.06
N ALA A 147 -5.63 -10.32 0.78
CA ALA A 147 -6.27 -9.49 -0.24
C ALA A 147 -5.20 -8.74 -1.06
N PRO A 148 -5.50 -8.38 -2.32
CA PRO A 148 -4.57 -7.63 -3.14
C PRO A 148 -4.38 -6.21 -2.61
N VAL A 149 -3.15 -5.73 -2.69
CA VAL A 149 -2.76 -4.35 -2.37
C VAL A 149 -2.03 -3.72 -3.55
N GLN A 150 -2.03 -2.41 -3.62
CA GLN A 150 -1.10 -1.66 -4.45
C GLN A 150 0.12 -1.32 -3.61
N ALA A 151 1.29 -1.61 -4.13
CA ALA A 151 2.55 -1.27 -3.49
C ALA A 151 3.58 -0.87 -4.53
N VAL A 152 4.47 0.03 -4.15
CA VAL A 152 5.66 0.36 -4.93
C VAL A 152 6.90 0.23 -4.06
N LYS A 153 8.07 0.05 -4.67
CA LYS A 153 9.34 0.01 -3.96
C LYS A 153 9.51 1.28 -3.12
N GLY A 154 9.92 1.12 -1.87
CA GLY A 154 10.14 2.20 -0.92
C GLY A 154 8.91 2.55 -0.05
N ASP A 155 7.72 2.07 -0.38
CA ASP A 155 6.53 2.32 0.44
C ASP A 155 6.74 1.86 1.89
N PRO A 156 6.46 2.72 2.88
CA PRO A 156 6.51 2.33 4.28
C PRO A 156 5.28 1.50 4.65
N LEU A 157 5.47 0.53 5.53
CA LEU A 157 4.39 -0.28 6.08
C LEU A 157 4.56 -0.49 7.58
N ILE A 158 3.46 -0.80 8.24
CA ILE A 158 3.40 -1.12 9.67
C ILE A 158 2.77 -2.50 9.82
N LEU A 159 3.36 -3.32 10.71
CA LEU A 159 2.81 -4.61 11.12
C LEU A 159 2.21 -4.49 12.51
N ARG A 160 0.97 -4.98 12.65
CA ARG A 160 0.30 -5.11 13.95
C ARG A 160 -0.03 -6.57 14.22
N ASP A 161 -0.24 -6.88 15.48
CA ASP A 161 -0.62 -8.22 15.90
C ASP A 161 -1.99 -8.64 15.32
N GLN A 162 -2.33 -9.92 15.43
CA GLN A 162 -3.56 -10.50 14.88
C GLN A 162 -4.83 -9.82 15.41
N SER A 163 -4.80 -9.21 16.59
CA SER A 163 -5.91 -8.45 17.16
C SER A 163 -5.94 -6.98 16.71
N ALA A 164 -4.96 -6.55 15.93
CA ALA A 164 -4.74 -5.16 15.52
C ALA A 164 -4.65 -4.15 16.69
N GLN A 165 -4.26 -4.63 17.89
CA GLN A 165 -4.16 -3.77 19.07
C GLN A 165 -2.74 -3.26 19.32
N ARG A 166 -1.72 -4.04 18.93
CA ARG A 166 -0.33 -3.73 19.20
C ARG A 166 0.50 -3.66 17.92
N THR A 167 1.32 -2.62 17.80
CA THR A 167 2.30 -2.51 16.72
C THR A 167 3.50 -3.40 17.04
N LEU A 168 3.82 -4.32 16.15
CA LEU A 168 4.93 -5.25 16.26
C LEU A 168 6.22 -4.65 15.67
N GLY A 169 6.07 -3.97 14.53
CA GLY A 169 7.19 -3.46 13.77
C GLY A 169 6.72 -2.81 12.49
N GLY A 170 7.61 -2.71 11.54
CA GLY A 170 7.33 -2.18 10.23
C GLY A 170 8.53 -2.27 9.33
N GLY A 171 8.43 -1.65 8.16
CA GLY A 171 9.52 -1.73 7.20
C GLY A 171 9.21 -0.97 5.92
N ARG A 172 9.97 -1.31 4.88
CA ARG A 172 9.78 -0.77 3.53
C ARG A 172 9.63 -1.88 2.51
N VAL A 173 8.80 -1.64 1.52
CA VAL A 173 8.67 -2.52 0.36
C VAL A 173 9.98 -2.49 -0.43
N LEU A 174 10.56 -3.66 -0.67
CA LEU A 174 11.72 -3.85 -1.53
C LEU A 174 11.30 -4.28 -2.94
N ASP A 175 10.40 -5.27 -3.01
CA ASP A 175 9.88 -5.78 -4.27
C ASP A 175 8.37 -6.05 -4.13
N PRO A 176 7.51 -5.30 -4.84
CA PRO A 176 6.07 -5.51 -4.81
C PRO A 176 5.60 -6.75 -5.60
N PHE A 177 6.49 -7.38 -6.40
CA PHE A 177 6.21 -8.55 -7.22
C PHE A 177 7.06 -9.75 -6.82
N ALA A 178 7.10 -10.00 -5.53
CA ALA A 178 7.90 -11.06 -4.93
C ALA A 178 7.53 -12.46 -5.47
N PRO A 179 8.52 -13.33 -5.76
CA PRO A 179 8.28 -14.65 -6.29
C PRO A 179 7.60 -15.56 -5.26
N ASP A 180 6.80 -16.52 -5.73
CA ASP A 180 6.17 -17.53 -4.89
C ASP A 180 7.11 -18.70 -4.53
N ARG A 181 8.15 -18.91 -5.33
CA ARG A 181 9.15 -19.98 -5.17
C ARG A 181 10.55 -19.41 -4.99
N GLN A 182 11.44 -20.22 -4.42
CA GLN A 182 12.87 -19.88 -4.22
C GLN A 182 13.12 -18.56 -3.47
N ARG A 183 12.17 -18.13 -2.64
CA ARG A 183 12.23 -16.86 -1.89
C ARG A 183 13.42 -16.74 -0.94
N ARG A 184 14.06 -17.88 -0.58
CA ARG A 184 15.24 -17.98 0.29
C ARG A 184 16.49 -18.38 -0.46
N SER A 185 16.49 -18.38 -1.79
CA SER A 185 17.70 -18.73 -2.55
C SER A 185 18.79 -17.67 -2.33
N PRO A 186 20.07 -18.05 -2.39
CA PRO A 186 21.17 -17.09 -2.26
C PRO A 186 21.07 -15.94 -3.28
N GLU A 187 20.65 -16.24 -4.50
CA GLU A 187 20.46 -15.26 -5.57
C GLU A 187 19.36 -14.26 -5.20
N ARG A 188 18.22 -14.75 -4.65
CA ARG A 188 17.12 -13.87 -4.21
C ARG A 188 17.55 -12.97 -3.06
N LEU A 189 18.24 -13.51 -2.07
CA LEU A 189 18.75 -12.70 -0.96
C LEU A 189 19.76 -11.64 -1.43
N ALA A 190 20.65 -11.97 -2.36
CA ALA A 190 21.56 -11.00 -2.97
C ALA A 190 20.80 -9.88 -3.71
N GLN A 191 19.73 -10.19 -4.45
CA GLN A 191 18.87 -9.20 -5.07
C GLN A 191 18.21 -8.27 -4.04
N LEU A 192 17.69 -8.82 -2.94
CA LEU A 192 17.07 -8.02 -1.88
C LEU A 192 18.09 -7.10 -1.19
N HIS A 193 19.31 -7.56 -0.95
CA HIS A 193 20.39 -6.70 -0.48
C HIS A 193 20.68 -5.53 -1.43
N ALA A 194 20.77 -5.80 -2.73
CA ALA A 194 20.96 -4.74 -3.74
C ALA A 194 19.79 -3.76 -3.76
N LEU A 195 18.55 -4.24 -3.64
CA LEU A 195 17.36 -3.38 -3.58
C LEU A 195 17.31 -2.52 -2.32
N ALA A 196 17.79 -3.03 -1.18
CA ALA A 196 17.81 -2.32 0.09
C ALA A 196 18.82 -1.18 0.13
N THR A 197 20.02 -1.38 -0.46
CA THR A 197 21.11 -0.37 -0.49
C THR A 197 20.81 0.86 -1.35
N HIS A 198 19.89 0.77 -2.30
CA HIS A 198 19.49 1.89 -3.17
C HIS A 198 18.35 2.74 -2.60
N ASN A 199 18.04 2.60 -1.31
CA ASN A 199 16.97 3.33 -0.60
C ASN A 199 17.49 4.28 0.50
N GLU A 200 18.81 4.47 0.62
CA GLU A 200 19.45 5.44 1.53
C GLU A 200 19.74 6.77 0.86
#